data_dc68a133f4e16aa9457069a9446e14ae
#
_entry.id   dc68a133f4e16aa9457069a9446e14ae
#
_cell.length_a   1.000
_cell.length_b   1.000
_cell.length_c   1.000
_cell.angle_alpha   90.00
_cell.angle_beta   90.00
_cell.angle_gamma   90.00
#
_symmetry.space_group_name_H-M   'P 1'
#
loop_
_entity.id
_entity.type
_entity.pdbx_description
1 polymer ?
#
loop_
_entity_poly.entity_id
_entity_poly.type
_entity_poly.pdbx_seq_one_letter_code
_entity_poly.pdbx_strand_id
1 'polypeptide(L)'
;MKTITNSISGRGVIDLDRVAAKAAEFGFRRGTFSELEQGVAVAESLMQSKLATPEAIAEMDRITGMTAWVTGDPVDGIFLSLPLTAAGESAVRNGTYAPASPDPTHLCADGQGCSAFYIGVYAGANRDARRKVMTAAAVLRVELFSAYPCFARGATEDGRRSMDSLGFKPFEGGLPDLYVQEALDPSQWAAA
;
A
#
# COMPACT_ATOMS: atom_id res chain seq x y z
N MET A 1 -35.78 13.05 14.88
CA MET A 1 -34.69 13.73 14.17
C MET A 1 -33.40 13.27 14.83
N LYS A 2 -32.70 12.25 14.24
CA LYS A 2 -31.42 11.74 14.77
C LYS A 2 -30.32 12.60 14.20
N THR A 3 -29.65 13.36 15.04
CA THR A 3 -28.45 14.10 14.70
C THR A 3 -27.34 13.10 14.47
N ILE A 4 -26.93 12.91 13.20
CA ILE A 4 -25.74 12.15 12.85
C ILE A 4 -24.55 13.04 13.16
N THR A 5 -23.92 12.77 14.30
CA THR A 5 -22.63 13.38 14.64
C THR A 5 -21.59 12.72 13.73
N ASN A 6 -21.22 13.38 12.64
CA ASN A 6 -20.04 13.03 11.84
C ASN A 6 -18.79 13.23 12.73
N SER A 7 -18.36 12.19 13.41
CA SER A 7 -17.01 12.18 13.97
C SER A 7 -16.03 11.94 12.81
N ILE A 8 -15.21 12.92 12.54
CA ILE A 8 -14.09 12.89 11.60
C ILE A 8 -13.03 11.95 12.17
N SER A 9 -13.16 10.64 11.93
CA SER A 9 -12.10 9.67 12.20
C SER A 9 -12.16 8.53 11.17
N GLY A 10 -11.40 8.72 10.09
CA GLY A 10 -11.26 7.74 9.02
C GLY A 10 -12.35 7.85 7.93
N ARG A 11 -11.96 7.59 6.68
CA ARG A 11 -12.86 7.64 5.51
C ARG A 11 -13.72 6.40 5.36
N GLY A 12 -13.61 5.44 6.26
CA GLY A 12 -14.37 4.19 6.27
C GLY A 12 -13.54 3.00 6.75
N VAL A 13 -14.22 1.91 7.06
CA VAL A 13 -13.61 0.63 7.40
C VAL A 13 -13.35 -0.13 6.10
N ILE A 14 -12.18 -0.76 6.00
CA ILE A 14 -11.81 -1.56 4.83
C ILE A 14 -12.40 -2.97 5.01
N ASP A 15 -13.06 -3.45 3.97
CA ASP A 15 -13.54 -4.83 3.89
C ASP A 15 -12.39 -5.75 3.45
N LEU A 16 -11.76 -6.44 4.42
CA LEU A 16 -10.62 -7.31 4.18
C LEU A 16 -10.95 -8.51 3.30
N ASP A 17 -12.16 -9.09 3.42
CA ASP A 17 -12.57 -10.21 2.59
C ASP A 17 -12.68 -9.80 1.13
N ARG A 18 -13.20 -8.61 0.89
CA ARG A 18 -13.28 -8.03 -0.46
C ARG A 18 -11.89 -7.74 -1.04
N VAL A 19 -10.96 -7.25 -0.21
CA VAL A 19 -9.56 -7.02 -0.64
C VAL A 19 -8.91 -8.35 -0.99
N ALA A 20 -9.04 -9.38 -0.15
CA ALA A 20 -8.48 -10.70 -0.39
C ALA A 20 -9.06 -11.35 -1.66
N ALA A 21 -10.37 -11.29 -1.83
CA ALA A 21 -11.03 -11.81 -3.03
C ALA A 21 -10.53 -11.12 -4.30
N LYS A 22 -10.41 -9.80 -4.28
CA LYS A 22 -9.91 -9.03 -5.43
C LYS A 22 -8.43 -9.31 -5.72
N ALA A 23 -7.58 -9.39 -4.71
CA ALA A 23 -6.17 -9.74 -4.87
C ALA A 23 -5.99 -11.15 -5.46
N ALA A 24 -6.84 -12.12 -5.06
CA ALA A 24 -6.81 -13.48 -5.56
C ALA A 24 -7.15 -13.58 -7.06
N GLU A 25 -7.96 -12.67 -7.63
CA GLU A 25 -8.23 -12.60 -9.07
C GLU A 25 -6.94 -12.44 -9.91
N PHE A 26 -5.91 -11.85 -9.30
CA PHE A 26 -4.58 -11.64 -9.92
C PHE A 26 -3.53 -12.63 -9.42
N GLY A 27 -3.95 -13.67 -8.68
CA GLY A 27 -3.06 -14.71 -8.15
C GLY A 27 -2.26 -14.26 -6.92
N PHE A 28 -2.69 -13.20 -6.21
CA PHE A 28 -2.10 -12.79 -4.96
C PHE A 28 -2.80 -13.42 -3.76
N ARG A 29 -2.01 -13.68 -2.73
CA ARG A 29 -2.46 -14.19 -1.43
C ARG A 29 -1.67 -13.54 -0.32
N ARG A 30 -2.18 -13.59 0.90
CA ARG A 30 -1.39 -13.26 2.09
C ARG A 30 -0.29 -14.30 2.24
N GLY A 31 0.96 -13.82 2.39
CA GLY A 31 2.12 -14.70 2.50
C GLY A 31 2.25 -15.35 3.87
N THR A 32 2.71 -16.61 3.91
CA THR A 32 3.33 -17.18 5.11
C THR A 32 4.64 -16.46 5.40
N PHE A 33 5.20 -16.62 6.60
CA PHE A 33 6.47 -15.97 6.95
C PHE A 33 7.59 -16.33 5.96
N SER A 34 7.72 -17.60 5.57
CA SER A 34 8.72 -18.02 4.57
C SER A 34 8.50 -17.42 3.19
N GLU A 35 7.24 -17.20 2.80
CA GLU A 35 6.93 -16.50 1.53
C GLU A 35 7.21 -15.01 1.60
N LEU A 36 7.05 -14.39 2.78
CA LEU A 36 7.46 -13.00 2.99
C LEU A 36 8.97 -12.84 2.88
N GLU A 37 9.77 -13.77 3.47
CA GLU A 37 11.22 -13.77 3.30
C GLU A 37 11.62 -13.84 1.83
N GLN A 38 10.99 -14.71 1.03
CA GLN A 38 11.23 -14.82 -0.41
C GLN A 38 10.85 -13.51 -1.14
N GLY A 39 9.67 -12.97 -0.85
CA GLY A 39 9.20 -11.73 -1.46
C GLY A 39 10.07 -10.52 -1.13
N VAL A 40 10.52 -10.39 0.11
CA VAL A 40 11.47 -9.35 0.53
C VAL A 40 12.79 -9.49 -0.20
N ALA A 41 13.34 -10.70 -0.32
CA ALA A 41 14.56 -10.96 -1.07
C ALA A 41 14.43 -10.55 -2.55
N VAL A 42 13.29 -10.85 -3.19
CA VAL A 42 12.99 -10.39 -4.56
C VAL A 42 13.01 -8.86 -4.63
N ALA A 43 12.33 -8.18 -3.72
CA ALA A 43 12.25 -6.73 -3.73
C ALA A 43 13.61 -6.07 -3.47
N GLU A 44 14.38 -6.53 -2.49
CA GLU A 44 15.72 -6.00 -2.15
C GLU A 44 16.71 -6.16 -3.31
N SER A 45 16.65 -7.30 -4.03
CA SER A 45 17.50 -7.54 -5.20
C SER A 45 17.26 -6.53 -6.34
N LEU A 46 16.02 -6.06 -6.48
CA LEU A 46 15.62 -5.11 -7.52
C LEU A 46 15.85 -3.66 -7.12
N MET A 47 15.62 -3.34 -5.86
CA MET A 47 15.73 -1.96 -5.35
C MET A 47 17.16 -1.60 -4.92
N GLN A 48 18.06 -2.59 -4.78
CA GLN A 48 19.42 -2.43 -4.26
C GLN A 48 19.46 -1.67 -2.92
N SER A 49 18.42 -1.83 -2.13
CA SER A 49 18.26 -1.20 -0.81
C SER A 49 17.55 -2.17 0.14
N LYS A 50 17.86 -2.03 1.43
CA LYS A 50 17.16 -2.80 2.46
C LYS A 50 15.76 -2.24 2.68
N LEU A 51 14.81 -3.15 2.80
CA LEU A 51 13.44 -2.88 3.21
C LEU A 51 13.25 -3.09 4.72
N ALA A 52 12.00 -3.00 5.18
CA ALA A 52 11.62 -3.52 6.49
C ALA A 52 11.94 -5.02 6.56
N THR A 53 12.33 -5.52 7.74
CA THR A 53 12.61 -6.96 7.90
C THR A 53 11.34 -7.79 7.73
N PRO A 54 11.45 -9.07 7.35
CA PRO A 54 10.27 -9.95 7.26
C PRO A 54 9.46 -10.00 8.55
N GLU A 55 10.11 -9.94 9.72
CA GLU A 55 9.44 -9.90 11.03
C GLU A 55 8.63 -8.60 11.21
N ALA A 56 9.21 -7.47 10.85
CA ALA A 56 8.51 -6.18 10.91
C ALA A 56 7.30 -6.18 9.97
N ILE A 57 7.45 -6.70 8.75
CA ILE A 57 6.36 -6.81 7.78
C ILE A 57 5.27 -7.75 8.30
N ALA A 58 5.64 -8.90 8.86
CA ALA A 58 4.68 -9.84 9.45
C ALA A 58 3.90 -9.20 10.61
N GLU A 59 4.56 -8.39 11.44
CA GLU A 59 3.88 -7.66 12.52
C GLU A 59 2.93 -6.59 11.98
N MET A 60 3.33 -5.82 10.97
CA MET A 60 2.45 -4.88 10.29
C MET A 60 1.23 -5.59 9.69
N ASP A 61 1.43 -6.74 9.05
CA ASP A 61 0.36 -7.55 8.47
C ASP A 61 -0.56 -8.15 9.53
N ARG A 62 -0.02 -8.53 10.69
CA ARG A 62 -0.81 -8.99 11.83
C ARG A 62 -1.73 -7.88 12.37
N ILE A 63 -1.25 -6.64 12.42
CA ILE A 63 -2.05 -5.49 12.87
C ILE A 63 -3.15 -5.16 11.86
N THR A 64 -2.79 -5.05 10.59
CA THR A 64 -3.66 -4.49 9.55
C THR A 64 -4.53 -5.52 8.83
N GLY A 65 -4.12 -6.79 8.83
CA GLY A 65 -4.76 -7.86 8.08
C GLY A 65 -4.53 -7.82 6.57
N MET A 66 -3.79 -6.81 6.03
CA MET A 66 -3.72 -6.60 4.58
C MET A 66 -2.43 -5.94 4.08
N THR A 67 -1.37 -5.95 4.86
CA THR A 67 -0.14 -5.26 4.45
C THR A 67 0.62 -6.00 3.37
N ALA A 68 0.74 -7.33 3.46
CA ALA A 68 1.67 -8.10 2.65
C ALA A 68 0.97 -9.11 1.74
N TRP A 69 1.23 -8.99 0.44
CA TRP A 69 0.66 -9.84 -0.59
C TRP A 69 1.75 -10.40 -1.50
N VAL A 70 1.72 -11.72 -1.72
CA VAL A 70 2.69 -12.43 -2.53
C VAL A 70 2.02 -13.20 -3.68
N THR A 71 2.76 -13.44 -4.76
CA THR A 71 2.35 -14.26 -5.91
C THR A 71 3.48 -15.17 -6.34
N GLY A 72 3.14 -16.23 -7.07
CA GLY A 72 4.10 -17.22 -7.55
C GLY A 72 4.33 -18.37 -6.57
N ASP A 73 4.89 -19.47 -7.10
CA ASP A 73 5.40 -20.64 -6.36
C ASP A 73 6.58 -21.23 -7.17
N PRO A 74 7.85 -20.95 -6.77
CA PRO A 74 8.26 -20.06 -5.67
C PRO A 74 7.79 -18.62 -5.85
N VAL A 75 7.81 -17.82 -4.76
CA VAL A 75 7.38 -16.41 -4.78
C VAL A 75 8.21 -15.60 -5.78
N ASP A 76 7.55 -14.99 -6.73
CA ASP A 76 8.14 -14.16 -7.77
C ASP A 76 7.63 -12.70 -7.78
N GLY A 77 6.64 -12.40 -6.97
CA GLY A 77 6.11 -11.04 -6.81
C GLY A 77 5.59 -10.75 -5.42
N ILE A 78 5.76 -9.49 -5.01
CA ILE A 78 5.28 -8.97 -3.71
C ILE A 78 4.77 -7.54 -3.88
N PHE A 79 3.70 -7.20 -3.18
CA PHE A 79 3.38 -5.81 -2.87
C PHE A 79 3.07 -5.61 -1.38
N LEU A 80 3.51 -4.48 -0.86
CA LEU A 80 3.28 -4.05 0.50
C LEU A 80 2.46 -2.77 0.48
N SER A 81 1.32 -2.78 1.16
CA SER A 81 0.41 -1.65 1.27
C SER A 81 -0.07 -1.50 2.71
N LEU A 82 0.25 -0.39 3.33
CA LEU A 82 -0.05 -0.12 4.72
C LEU A 82 -1.26 0.82 4.82
N PRO A 83 -2.40 0.35 5.33
CA PRO A 83 -3.51 1.22 5.67
C PRO A 83 -3.16 2.05 6.90
N LEU A 84 -3.37 3.35 6.83
CA LEU A 84 -2.98 4.32 7.84
C LEU A 84 -4.17 4.91 8.58
N THR A 85 -3.99 5.11 9.89
CA THR A 85 -4.87 5.98 10.68
C THR A 85 -4.67 7.45 10.30
N ALA A 86 -5.50 8.36 10.81
CA ALA A 86 -5.30 9.80 10.65
C ALA A 86 -3.96 10.27 11.24
N ALA A 87 -3.50 9.64 12.34
CA ALA A 87 -2.17 9.91 12.91
C ALA A 87 -1.06 9.46 11.95
N GLY A 88 -1.19 8.28 11.34
CA GLY A 88 -0.25 7.76 10.35
C GLY A 88 -0.20 8.64 9.09
N GLU A 89 -1.34 9.05 8.54
CA GLU A 89 -1.39 10.00 7.42
C GLU A 89 -0.68 11.31 7.77
N SER A 90 -0.96 11.87 8.95
CA SER A 90 -0.28 13.08 9.43
C SER A 90 1.22 12.88 9.55
N ALA A 91 1.68 11.75 10.09
CA ALA A 91 3.10 11.44 10.22
C ALA A 91 3.81 11.33 8.85
N VAL A 92 3.16 10.76 7.83
CA VAL A 92 3.69 10.73 6.46
C VAL A 92 3.83 12.15 5.90
N ARG A 93 2.78 12.97 6.03
CA ARG A 93 2.73 14.33 5.50
C ARG A 93 3.73 15.28 6.16
N ASN A 94 4.07 15.07 7.43
CA ASN A 94 5.03 15.90 8.16
C ASN A 94 6.46 15.30 8.25
N GLY A 95 6.69 14.15 7.60
CA GLY A 95 8.02 13.55 7.50
C GLY A 95 8.48 12.76 8.75
N THR A 96 7.59 12.50 9.71
CA THR A 96 7.93 11.75 10.94
C THR A 96 7.59 10.25 10.87
N TYR A 97 6.94 9.80 9.81
CA TYR A 97 6.62 8.39 9.60
C TYR A 97 7.87 7.56 9.36
N ALA A 98 7.98 6.39 10.01
CA ALA A 98 9.09 5.45 9.84
C ALA A 98 8.61 4.20 9.06
N PRO A 99 8.75 4.15 7.72
CA PRO A 99 8.14 3.08 6.90
C PRO A 99 8.64 1.67 7.22
N ALA A 100 9.89 1.53 7.67
CA ALA A 100 10.48 0.24 8.00
C ALA A 100 10.05 -0.31 9.37
N SER A 101 9.60 0.57 10.26
CA SER A 101 9.15 0.22 11.61
C SER A 101 8.16 1.29 12.11
N PRO A 102 6.96 1.35 11.53
CA PRO A 102 5.98 2.36 11.90
C PRO A 102 5.49 2.16 13.34
N ASP A 103 5.16 3.27 13.99
CA ASP A 103 4.42 3.21 15.25
C ASP A 103 3.10 2.44 15.01
N PRO A 104 2.75 1.45 15.83
CA PRO A 104 1.50 0.71 15.69
C PRO A 104 0.24 1.60 15.65
N THR A 105 0.26 2.75 16.32
CA THR A 105 -0.86 3.72 16.31
C THR A 105 -1.04 4.42 14.96
N HIS A 106 -0.04 4.36 14.08
CA HIS A 106 -0.11 4.87 12.72
C HIS A 106 -0.79 3.90 11.76
N LEU A 107 -0.88 2.61 12.12
CA LEU A 107 -1.47 1.56 11.30
C LEU A 107 -2.96 1.39 11.62
N CYS A 108 -3.75 1.26 10.58
CA CYS A 108 -5.17 0.98 10.71
C CYS A 108 -5.36 -0.52 10.96
N ALA A 109 -5.77 -0.89 12.15
CA ALA A 109 -6.11 -2.28 12.46
C ALA A 109 -7.44 -2.69 11.79
N ASP A 110 -7.64 -4.01 11.70
CA ASP A 110 -8.91 -4.56 11.20
C ASP A 110 -10.11 -3.99 11.96
N GLY A 111 -11.14 -3.60 11.23
CA GLY A 111 -12.34 -2.98 11.78
C GLY A 111 -12.20 -1.49 12.14
N GLN A 112 -11.03 -0.88 12.01
CA GLN A 112 -10.84 0.55 12.23
C GLN A 112 -11.04 1.38 10.96
N GLY A 113 -11.38 2.67 11.15
CA GLY A 113 -11.46 3.64 10.05
C GLY A 113 -10.08 3.97 9.49
N CYS A 114 -9.91 3.75 8.19
CA CYS A 114 -8.70 4.09 7.45
C CYS A 114 -8.74 5.56 6.98
N SER A 115 -7.58 6.22 6.95
CA SER A 115 -7.43 7.60 6.47
C SER A 115 -6.68 7.68 5.15
N ALA A 116 -5.65 6.86 4.98
CA ALA A 116 -4.77 6.85 3.82
C ALA A 116 -4.11 5.47 3.63
N PHE A 117 -3.37 5.32 2.53
CA PHE A 117 -2.47 4.20 2.28
C PHE A 117 -1.04 4.65 2.09
N TYR A 118 -0.10 3.85 2.56
CA TYR A 118 1.31 3.99 2.23
C TYR A 118 1.79 2.74 1.49
N ILE A 119 2.35 2.94 0.29
CA ILE A 119 2.91 1.88 -0.53
C ILE A 119 4.36 1.64 -0.09
N GLY A 120 4.63 0.48 0.48
CA GLY A 120 5.97 0.08 0.90
C GLY A 120 6.83 -0.41 -0.26
N VAL A 121 6.28 -1.33 -1.07
CA VAL A 121 6.97 -1.89 -2.23
C VAL A 121 5.99 -2.48 -3.23
N TYR A 122 6.33 -2.39 -4.52
CA TYR A 122 5.78 -3.15 -5.61
C TYR A 122 6.94 -3.78 -6.38
N ALA A 123 7.10 -5.10 -6.30
CA ALA A 123 8.23 -5.79 -6.90
C ALA A 123 7.82 -7.11 -7.57
N GLY A 124 8.42 -7.42 -8.72
CA GLY A 124 8.27 -8.67 -9.42
C GLY A 124 9.59 -9.09 -10.05
N ALA A 125 10.03 -10.34 -9.83
CA ALA A 125 11.32 -10.87 -10.24
C ALA A 125 11.50 -10.89 -11.77
N ASN A 126 10.41 -10.99 -12.50
CA ASN A 126 10.42 -11.05 -13.96
C ASN A 126 9.33 -10.13 -14.55
N ARG A 127 9.26 -10.04 -15.89
CA ARG A 127 8.31 -9.16 -16.58
C ARG A 127 6.85 -9.50 -16.27
N ASP A 128 6.53 -10.80 -16.18
CA ASP A 128 5.15 -11.24 -15.96
C ASP A 128 4.72 -10.99 -14.51
N ALA A 129 5.58 -11.27 -13.54
CA ALA A 129 5.36 -10.95 -12.14
C ALA A 129 5.19 -9.43 -11.94
N ARG A 130 6.05 -8.59 -12.55
CA ARG A 130 5.91 -7.13 -12.50
C ARG A 130 4.58 -6.66 -13.09
N ARG A 131 4.16 -7.22 -14.23
CA ARG A 131 2.86 -6.91 -14.83
C ARG A 131 1.72 -7.27 -13.89
N LYS A 132 1.75 -8.48 -13.27
CA LYS A 132 0.74 -8.89 -12.29
C LYS A 132 0.67 -7.93 -11.10
N VAL A 133 1.82 -7.61 -10.49
CA VAL A 133 1.90 -6.66 -9.36
C VAL A 133 1.29 -5.31 -9.73
N MET A 134 1.71 -4.72 -10.85
CA MET A 134 1.22 -3.40 -11.27
C MET A 134 -0.27 -3.42 -11.61
N THR A 135 -0.76 -4.49 -12.25
CA THR A 135 -2.18 -4.62 -12.57
C THR A 135 -3.02 -4.78 -11.30
N ALA A 136 -2.61 -5.66 -10.38
CA ALA A 136 -3.31 -5.83 -9.10
C ALA A 136 -3.34 -4.53 -8.30
N ALA A 137 -2.20 -3.84 -8.19
CA ALA A 137 -2.09 -2.57 -7.49
C ALA A 137 -3.03 -1.50 -8.09
N ALA A 138 -3.05 -1.38 -9.43
CA ALA A 138 -3.91 -0.42 -10.11
C ALA A 138 -5.41 -0.73 -9.91
N VAL A 139 -5.81 -2.00 -10.02
CA VAL A 139 -7.21 -2.40 -9.84
C VAL A 139 -7.65 -2.22 -8.38
N LEU A 140 -6.85 -2.67 -7.41
CA LEU A 140 -7.14 -2.44 -5.99
C LEU A 140 -7.25 -0.93 -5.68
N ARG A 141 -6.35 -0.12 -6.27
CA ARG A 141 -6.37 1.34 -6.11
C ARG A 141 -7.67 1.95 -6.60
N VAL A 142 -8.12 1.57 -7.78
CA VAL A 142 -9.33 2.15 -8.41
C VAL A 142 -10.60 1.61 -7.76
N GLU A 143 -10.71 0.29 -7.57
CA GLU A 143 -11.97 -0.34 -7.18
C GLU A 143 -12.21 -0.33 -5.65
N LEU A 144 -11.14 -0.36 -4.85
CA LEU A 144 -11.28 -0.51 -3.39
C LEU A 144 -10.73 0.68 -2.60
N PHE A 145 -9.67 1.32 -3.09
CA PHE A 145 -8.95 2.34 -2.33
C PHE A 145 -9.07 3.74 -2.94
N SER A 146 -9.94 3.94 -3.93
CA SER A 146 -10.10 5.22 -4.63
C SER A 146 -10.44 6.40 -3.70
N ALA A 147 -11.20 6.16 -2.64
CA ALA A 147 -11.59 7.19 -1.68
C ALA A 147 -10.46 7.69 -0.76
N TYR A 148 -9.29 7.02 -0.78
CA TYR A 148 -8.18 7.33 0.13
C TYR A 148 -7.02 7.96 -0.61
N PRO A 149 -6.29 8.92 -0.03
CA PRO A 149 -4.99 9.33 -0.55
C PRO A 149 -4.01 8.16 -0.42
N CYS A 150 -3.11 8.03 -1.39
CA CYS A 150 -2.11 6.99 -1.46
C CYS A 150 -0.73 7.62 -1.55
N PHE A 151 0.17 7.26 -0.64
CA PHE A 151 1.54 7.75 -0.57
C PHE A 151 2.52 6.68 -1.00
N ALA A 152 3.60 7.09 -1.64
CA ALA A 152 4.70 6.21 -2.02
C ALA A 152 6.01 7.00 -2.05
N ARG A 153 7.15 6.31 -2.00
CA ARG A 153 8.47 6.94 -2.21
C ARG A 153 9.05 6.55 -3.55
N GLY A 154 9.47 7.53 -4.32
CA GLY A 154 10.18 7.34 -5.59
C GLY A 154 11.69 7.14 -5.38
N ALA A 155 12.09 6.09 -4.63
CA ALA A 155 13.48 5.85 -4.25
C ALA A 155 14.43 5.57 -5.43
N THR A 156 13.89 5.13 -6.56
CA THR A 156 14.65 4.84 -7.80
C THR A 156 14.11 5.66 -8.96
N GLU A 157 14.90 5.83 -10.02
CA GLU A 157 14.45 6.53 -11.23
C GLU A 157 13.27 5.82 -11.91
N ASP A 158 13.31 4.48 -11.98
CA ASP A 158 12.20 3.68 -12.50
C ASP A 158 10.96 3.78 -11.61
N GLY A 159 11.15 3.83 -10.29
CA GLY A 159 10.08 4.08 -9.32
C GLY A 159 9.41 5.43 -9.57
N ARG A 160 10.17 6.51 -9.74
CA ARG A 160 9.63 7.85 -10.05
C ARG A 160 8.84 7.86 -11.35
N ARG A 161 9.38 7.28 -12.44
CA ARG A 161 8.66 7.14 -13.72
C ARG A 161 7.35 6.36 -13.57
N SER A 162 7.37 5.29 -12.78
CA SER A 162 6.15 4.52 -12.48
C SER A 162 5.14 5.34 -11.71
N MET A 163 5.57 6.11 -10.69
CA MET A 163 4.68 7.01 -9.93
C MET A 163 4.04 8.05 -10.83
N ASP A 164 4.83 8.71 -11.69
CA ASP A 164 4.31 9.70 -12.65
C ASP A 164 3.28 9.08 -13.60
N SER A 165 3.54 7.89 -14.12
CA SER A 165 2.63 7.18 -15.02
C SER A 165 1.32 6.75 -14.36
N LEU A 166 1.34 6.53 -13.03
CA LEU A 166 0.17 6.20 -12.22
C LEU A 166 -0.55 7.44 -11.68
N GLY A 167 -0.10 8.65 -12.04
CA GLY A 167 -0.73 9.90 -11.64
C GLY A 167 -0.37 10.38 -10.24
N PHE A 168 0.67 9.83 -9.62
CA PHE A 168 1.23 10.37 -8.39
C PHE A 168 1.93 11.70 -8.67
N LYS A 169 1.93 12.59 -7.69
CA LYS A 169 2.62 13.88 -7.74
C LYS A 169 3.62 13.99 -6.61
N PRO A 170 4.80 14.62 -6.83
CA PRO A 170 5.71 14.94 -5.74
C PRO A 170 5.00 15.67 -4.61
N PHE A 171 5.33 15.31 -3.38
CA PHE A 171 4.78 15.94 -2.16
C PHE A 171 5.91 16.60 -1.38
N GLU A 172 5.83 17.91 -1.18
CA GLU A 172 6.81 18.68 -0.44
C GLU A 172 6.49 18.68 1.07
N GLY A 173 7.53 18.69 1.89
CA GLY A 173 7.42 18.78 3.36
C GLY A 173 7.21 17.47 4.10
N GLY A 174 7.04 16.33 3.38
CA GLY A 174 6.90 14.99 3.94
C GLY A 174 8.23 14.22 4.02
N LEU A 175 8.14 12.90 3.90
CA LEU A 175 9.32 12.04 3.76
C LEU A 175 10.13 12.39 2.51
N PRO A 176 11.45 12.13 2.50
CA PRO A 176 12.27 12.31 1.29
C PRO A 176 11.69 11.50 0.11
N ASP A 177 11.69 12.11 -1.08
CA ASP A 177 11.16 11.52 -2.32
C ASP A 177 9.70 11.03 -2.20
N LEU A 178 8.90 11.70 -1.38
CA LEU A 178 7.49 11.37 -1.21
C LEU A 178 6.68 11.82 -2.42
N TYR A 179 5.79 10.94 -2.83
CA TYR A 179 4.74 11.17 -3.83
C TYR A 179 3.38 10.90 -3.21
N VAL A 180 2.37 11.61 -3.67
CA VAL A 180 0.98 11.38 -3.30
C VAL A 180 0.10 11.26 -4.53
N GLN A 181 -0.83 10.35 -4.49
CA GLN A 181 -2.02 10.34 -5.32
C GLN A 181 -3.21 10.59 -4.41
N GLU A 182 -3.84 11.74 -4.52
CA GLU A 182 -5.01 12.09 -3.71
C GLU A 182 -6.18 11.12 -3.98
N ALA A 183 -7.23 11.21 -3.16
CA ALA A 183 -8.44 10.43 -3.40
C ALA A 183 -8.92 10.64 -4.85
N LEU A 184 -9.23 9.54 -5.53
CA LEU A 184 -9.71 9.58 -6.92
C LEU A 184 -11.19 9.98 -6.89
N ASP A 185 -11.57 10.90 -7.76
CA ASP A 185 -12.98 11.23 -7.97
C ASP A 185 -13.61 10.17 -8.91
N PRO A 186 -14.58 9.36 -8.42
CA PRO A 186 -15.21 8.34 -9.25
C PRO A 186 -15.87 8.90 -10.52
N SER A 187 -16.28 10.17 -10.50
CA SER A 187 -16.91 10.81 -11.66
C SER A 187 -15.95 11.01 -12.84
N GLN A 188 -14.65 11.07 -12.58
CA GLN A 188 -13.62 11.25 -13.61
C GLN A 188 -13.31 9.99 -14.40
N TRP A 189 -13.71 8.80 -13.89
CA TRP A 189 -13.44 7.50 -14.51
C TRP A 189 -14.64 6.91 -15.25
N ALA A 190 -15.84 7.43 -15.00
CA ALA A 190 -17.06 7.00 -15.69
C ALA A 190 -17.20 7.56 -17.12
N ALA A 191 -16.27 8.42 -17.54
CA ALA A 191 -16.33 9.15 -18.81
C ALA A 191 -15.24 8.72 -19.82
N ALA A 192 -14.47 7.65 -19.54
CA ALA A 192 -13.40 7.16 -20.41
C ALA A 192 -13.78 5.77 -21.05
#